data_1f340c070b213866c98f617630c88312
#
_entry.id   1f340c070b213866c98f617630c88312
#
_cell.length_a   1.000
_cell.length_b   1.000
_cell.length_c   1.000
_cell.angle_alpha   90.00
_cell.angle_beta   90.00
_cell.angle_gamma   90.00
#
_symmetry.space_group_name_H-M   'P 1'
#
loop_
_entity.id
_entity.type
_entity.pdbx_description
1 polymer ?
#
loop_
_entity_poly.entity_id
_entity_poly.type
_entity_poly.pdbx_seq_one_letter_code
_entity_poly.pdbx_strand_id
1 'polypeptide(L)'
;GKAVFKIGSIGPLTGSGAAYGKAVVNGTKLAIKEINAAGGINGYQVEEKDEDDELNNEKSVNAYNTLMDWGMQFLVGPTTSGCTIAVAAEAEKDHIFLLTPSGTAEDCIKADNAFRVCFSDPAQGAESAKYIAQNKLGSKIGVIYDSSDTYSSGVYKAFADEAKKDGLNIVSAEAFTADSKTDFSSQIGKAKDAGADLLFLPIYYQEASLILQQCKDASYAPKFFGCDGMDGILTVENFDQSLANGLMLMTPYSPDAS
;
A
#
# COMPACT_ATOMS: atom_id res chain seq x y z
N GLY A 1 27.78 -26.69 -10.66
CA GLY A 1 26.47 -26.84 -10.01
C GLY A 1 25.40 -26.94 -11.06
N LYS A 2 24.25 -27.52 -10.73
CA LYS A 2 23.09 -27.48 -11.64
C LYS A 2 22.65 -26.03 -11.81
N ALA A 3 22.25 -25.64 -13.01
CA ALA A 3 21.65 -24.33 -13.25
C ALA A 3 20.39 -24.18 -12.39
N VAL A 4 20.15 -22.98 -11.89
CA VAL A 4 18.97 -22.62 -11.09
C VAL A 4 18.33 -21.36 -11.65
N PHE A 5 17.03 -21.20 -11.41
CA PHE A 5 16.36 -19.91 -11.62
C PHE A 5 16.52 -19.04 -10.36
N LYS A 6 16.92 -17.79 -10.54
CA LYS A 6 17.10 -16.84 -9.45
C LYS A 6 16.01 -15.79 -9.44
N ILE A 7 15.17 -15.81 -8.42
CA ILE A 7 14.08 -14.87 -8.22
C ILE A 7 14.46 -13.93 -7.07
N GLY A 8 14.43 -12.62 -7.33
CA GLY A 8 14.59 -11.60 -6.31
C GLY A 8 13.26 -11.15 -5.73
N SER A 9 13.25 -10.75 -4.47
CA SER A 9 12.13 -10.07 -3.83
C SER A 9 12.60 -8.79 -3.17
N ILE A 10 11.81 -7.72 -3.30
CA ILE A 10 12.07 -6.43 -2.66
C ILE A 10 10.80 -5.97 -1.94
N GLY A 11 10.97 -5.50 -0.73
CA GLY A 11 9.90 -4.87 0.04
C GLY A 11 10.41 -4.35 1.37
N PRO A 12 9.59 -3.61 2.11
CA PRO A 12 9.95 -3.19 3.45
C PRO A 12 9.89 -4.40 4.39
N LEU A 13 11.06 -4.86 4.86
CA LEU A 13 11.17 -5.96 5.82
C LEU A 13 11.34 -5.44 7.25
N THR A 14 11.71 -4.19 7.39
CA THR A 14 11.80 -3.43 8.64
C THR A 14 11.07 -2.10 8.52
N GLY A 15 10.83 -1.42 9.63
CA GLY A 15 10.15 -0.12 9.66
C GLY A 15 8.64 -0.19 9.52
N SER A 16 8.02 0.93 9.17
CA SER A 16 6.57 1.13 9.21
C SER A 16 5.76 0.29 8.22
N GLY A 17 6.37 -0.16 7.13
CA GLY A 17 5.71 -1.00 6.11
C GLY A 17 6.00 -2.50 6.22
N ALA A 18 6.66 -2.93 7.29
CA ALA A 18 7.22 -4.29 7.40
C ALA A 18 6.18 -5.41 7.30
N ALA A 19 4.94 -5.18 7.73
CA ALA A 19 3.88 -6.18 7.62
C ALA A 19 3.62 -6.59 6.16
N TYR A 20 3.62 -5.64 5.24
CA TYR A 20 3.43 -5.89 3.82
C TYR A 20 4.62 -6.58 3.17
N GLY A 21 5.83 -6.06 3.39
CA GLY A 21 7.04 -6.65 2.80
C GLY A 21 7.26 -8.09 3.24
N LYS A 22 7.08 -8.36 4.53
CA LYS A 22 7.16 -9.73 5.07
C LYS A 22 6.10 -10.66 4.47
N ALA A 23 4.87 -10.18 4.27
CA ALA A 23 3.81 -10.97 3.64
C ALA A 23 4.17 -11.32 2.19
N VAL A 24 4.66 -10.37 1.41
CA VAL A 24 5.12 -10.60 0.03
C VAL A 24 6.25 -11.62 -0.04
N VAL A 25 7.29 -11.44 0.77
CA VAL A 25 8.44 -12.36 0.81
C VAL A 25 8.02 -13.75 1.26
N ASN A 26 7.19 -13.86 2.28
CA ASN A 26 6.69 -15.15 2.75
C ASN A 26 5.85 -15.87 1.69
N GLY A 27 4.98 -15.13 0.98
CA GLY A 27 4.20 -15.68 -0.13
C GLY A 27 5.09 -16.18 -1.27
N THR A 28 6.11 -15.41 -1.64
CA THR A 28 7.10 -15.80 -2.65
C THR A 28 7.86 -17.06 -2.24
N LYS A 29 8.36 -17.12 -1.00
CA LYS A 29 9.07 -18.30 -0.46
C LYS A 29 8.19 -19.55 -0.41
N LEU A 30 6.90 -19.37 -0.06
CA LEU A 30 5.95 -20.49 -0.06
C LEU A 30 5.73 -21.03 -1.48
N ALA A 31 5.49 -20.17 -2.46
CA ALA A 31 5.33 -20.57 -3.86
C ALA A 31 6.58 -21.29 -4.38
N ILE A 32 7.76 -20.77 -4.10
CA ILE A 32 9.04 -21.39 -4.51
C ILE A 32 9.21 -22.76 -3.85
N LYS A 33 8.87 -22.89 -2.58
CA LYS A 33 8.90 -24.19 -1.88
C LYS A 33 8.02 -25.23 -2.56
N GLU A 34 6.81 -24.85 -2.95
CA GLU A 34 5.88 -25.74 -3.65
C GLU A 34 6.37 -26.08 -5.07
N ILE A 35 6.87 -25.11 -5.82
CA ILE A 35 7.46 -25.31 -7.16
C ILE A 35 8.64 -26.29 -7.06
N ASN A 36 9.55 -26.09 -6.12
CA ASN A 36 10.72 -26.94 -5.94
C ASN A 36 10.33 -28.36 -5.50
N ALA A 37 9.34 -28.52 -4.64
CA ALA A 37 8.82 -29.82 -4.22
C ALA A 37 8.16 -30.58 -5.40
N ALA A 38 7.57 -29.86 -6.36
CA ALA A 38 7.01 -30.43 -7.59
C ALA A 38 8.08 -30.77 -8.66
N GLY A 39 9.37 -30.56 -8.39
CA GLY A 39 10.47 -30.85 -9.30
C GLY A 39 11.08 -29.62 -9.98
N GLY A 40 10.67 -28.43 -9.60
CA GLY A 40 11.16 -27.17 -10.16
C GLY A 40 10.49 -26.80 -11.48
N ILE A 41 11.10 -25.84 -12.17
CA ILE A 41 10.64 -25.37 -13.48
C ILE A 41 11.47 -26.10 -14.54
N ASN A 42 10.85 -26.96 -15.35
CA ASN A 42 11.55 -27.82 -16.32
C ASN A 42 12.74 -28.62 -15.71
N GLY A 43 12.59 -29.07 -14.46
CA GLY A 43 13.64 -29.79 -13.73
C GLY A 43 14.73 -28.92 -13.10
N TYR A 44 14.64 -27.59 -13.22
CA TYR A 44 15.54 -26.65 -12.57
C TYR A 44 14.93 -26.13 -11.26
N GLN A 45 15.74 -26.13 -10.20
CA GLN A 45 15.30 -25.56 -8.91
C GLN A 45 15.29 -24.03 -8.98
N VAL A 46 14.45 -23.42 -8.15
CA VAL A 46 14.36 -21.97 -7.97
C VAL A 46 15.06 -21.57 -6.67
N GLU A 47 15.93 -20.60 -6.75
CA GLU A 47 16.52 -19.91 -5.59
C GLU A 47 15.90 -18.53 -5.43
N GLU A 48 15.74 -18.08 -4.19
CA GLU A 48 15.18 -16.77 -3.87
C GLU A 48 16.15 -15.98 -2.99
N LYS A 49 16.23 -14.69 -3.22
CA LYS A 49 16.91 -13.73 -2.34
C LYS A 49 16.02 -12.52 -2.14
N ASP A 50 15.82 -12.14 -0.89
CA ASP A 50 15.05 -10.95 -0.51
C ASP A 50 15.96 -9.82 -0.03
N GLU A 51 15.57 -8.58 -0.32
CA GLU A 51 16.25 -7.36 0.09
C GLU A 51 15.25 -6.38 0.71
N ASP A 52 15.66 -5.73 1.80
CA ASP A 52 14.86 -4.75 2.53
C ASP A 52 15.04 -3.36 1.91
N ASP A 53 13.95 -2.71 1.52
CA ASP A 53 13.95 -1.33 1.03
C ASP A 53 13.50 -0.30 2.08
N GLU A 54 13.08 -0.74 3.25
CA GLU A 54 12.61 0.12 4.35
C GLU A 54 11.53 1.15 3.91
N LEU A 55 10.75 0.83 2.86
CA LEU A 55 9.76 1.72 2.25
C LEU A 55 10.40 3.02 1.72
N ASN A 56 11.61 2.94 1.19
CA ASN A 56 12.38 4.06 0.67
C ASN A 56 12.78 3.81 -0.78
N ASN A 57 12.45 4.75 -1.68
CA ASN A 57 12.63 4.59 -3.11
C ASN A 57 14.10 4.39 -3.50
N GLU A 58 15.04 5.14 -2.90
CA GLU A 58 16.47 5.02 -3.19
C GLU A 58 17.03 3.68 -2.69
N LYS A 59 16.65 3.26 -1.47
CA LYS A 59 17.04 1.96 -0.94
C LYS A 59 16.49 0.82 -1.78
N SER A 60 15.30 0.96 -2.35
CA SER A 60 14.71 -0.03 -3.25
C SER A 60 15.53 -0.20 -4.53
N VAL A 61 16.03 0.89 -5.12
CA VAL A 61 16.95 0.83 -6.26
C VAL A 61 18.27 0.17 -5.88
N ASN A 62 18.82 0.47 -4.70
CA ASN A 62 20.03 -0.19 -4.21
C ASN A 62 19.81 -1.69 -3.99
N ALA A 63 18.66 -2.08 -3.44
CA ALA A 63 18.24 -3.47 -3.28
C ALA A 63 18.16 -4.19 -4.64
N TYR A 64 17.57 -3.53 -5.65
CA TYR A 64 17.54 -4.04 -7.03
C TYR A 64 18.95 -4.30 -7.57
N ASN A 65 19.87 -3.35 -7.43
CA ASN A 65 21.26 -3.51 -7.89
C ASN A 65 21.94 -4.68 -7.17
N THR A 66 21.74 -4.85 -5.87
CA THR A 66 22.27 -5.99 -5.11
C THR A 66 21.74 -7.33 -5.64
N LEU A 67 20.48 -7.40 -6.02
CA LEU A 67 19.86 -8.59 -6.62
C LEU A 67 20.40 -8.86 -8.04
N MET A 68 20.64 -7.81 -8.82
CA MET A 68 21.26 -7.96 -10.16
C MET A 68 22.69 -8.50 -10.04
N ASP A 69 23.48 -8.01 -9.09
CA ASP A 69 24.84 -8.53 -8.81
C ASP A 69 24.81 -10.00 -8.39
N TRP A 70 23.76 -10.43 -7.67
CA TRP A 70 23.56 -11.84 -7.34
C TRP A 70 23.18 -12.70 -8.56
N GLY A 71 22.74 -12.08 -9.64
CA GLY A 71 22.33 -12.74 -10.89
C GLY A 71 20.83 -13.04 -10.95
N MET A 72 20.00 -12.17 -10.38
CA MET A 72 18.54 -12.23 -10.47
C MET A 72 18.08 -12.26 -11.94
N GLN A 73 17.07 -13.09 -12.22
CA GLN A 73 16.48 -13.23 -13.54
C GLN A 73 15.02 -12.73 -13.59
N PHE A 74 14.36 -12.69 -12.43
CA PHE A 74 12.95 -12.35 -12.27
C PHE A 74 12.77 -11.64 -10.93
N LEU A 75 11.95 -10.59 -10.89
CA LEU A 75 11.69 -9.81 -9.67
C LEU A 75 10.22 -9.92 -9.25
N VAL A 76 9.99 -10.33 -8.01
CA VAL A 76 8.71 -10.23 -7.30
C VAL A 76 8.78 -9.04 -6.35
N GLY A 77 8.07 -7.99 -6.66
CA GLY A 77 8.15 -6.71 -5.98
C GLY A 77 8.59 -5.59 -6.93
N PRO A 78 8.92 -4.40 -6.37
CA PRO A 78 8.75 -4.00 -4.98
C PRO A 78 7.31 -4.05 -4.47
N THR A 79 7.15 -3.93 -3.15
CA THR A 79 5.85 -4.04 -2.48
C THR A 79 5.02 -2.76 -2.60
N THR A 80 5.64 -1.59 -2.41
CA THR A 80 4.97 -0.28 -2.39
C THR A 80 5.08 0.46 -3.71
N SER A 81 4.16 1.38 -3.98
CA SER A 81 4.04 2.04 -5.28
C SER A 81 5.26 2.88 -5.65
N GLY A 82 5.73 3.75 -4.76
CA GLY A 82 6.89 4.60 -5.03
C GLY A 82 8.16 3.77 -5.31
N CYS A 83 8.41 2.74 -4.49
CA CYS A 83 9.52 1.81 -4.67
C CYS A 83 9.40 1.03 -5.99
N THR A 84 8.21 0.56 -6.33
CA THR A 84 7.96 -0.16 -7.59
C THR A 84 8.25 0.72 -8.80
N ILE A 85 7.78 1.96 -8.81
CA ILE A 85 8.02 2.90 -9.90
C ILE A 85 9.52 3.15 -10.08
N ALA A 86 10.25 3.39 -9.00
CA ALA A 86 11.69 3.63 -9.04
C ALA A 86 12.46 2.43 -9.59
N VAL A 87 12.12 1.22 -9.15
CA VAL A 87 12.77 -0.02 -9.61
C VAL A 87 12.33 -0.41 -11.02
N ALA A 88 11.07 -0.20 -11.38
CA ALA A 88 10.57 -0.51 -12.73
C ALA A 88 11.35 0.24 -13.82
N ALA A 89 11.79 1.47 -13.55
CA ALA A 89 12.60 2.24 -14.48
C ALA A 89 13.99 1.61 -14.72
N GLU A 90 14.58 0.97 -13.72
CA GLU A 90 15.85 0.23 -13.87
C GLU A 90 15.62 -1.14 -14.53
N ALA A 91 14.58 -1.87 -14.10
CA ALA A 91 14.22 -3.17 -14.65
C ALA A 91 13.89 -3.09 -16.16
N GLU A 92 13.31 -1.99 -16.63
CA GLU A 92 13.05 -1.74 -18.05
C GLU A 92 14.35 -1.69 -18.85
N LYS A 93 15.37 -0.97 -18.36
CA LYS A 93 16.70 -0.86 -18.99
C LYS A 93 17.40 -2.21 -19.07
N ASP A 94 17.27 -3.02 -18.04
CA ASP A 94 17.92 -4.32 -17.91
C ASP A 94 17.09 -5.47 -18.49
N HIS A 95 15.89 -5.20 -18.99
CA HIS A 95 14.95 -6.19 -19.53
C HIS A 95 14.58 -7.27 -18.51
N ILE A 96 14.49 -6.92 -17.23
CA ILE A 96 14.07 -7.82 -16.16
C ILE A 96 12.54 -7.80 -16.03
N PHE A 97 11.93 -8.98 -16.02
CA PHE A 97 10.50 -9.11 -15.72
C PHE A 97 10.24 -8.74 -14.26
N LEU A 98 9.30 -7.83 -14.04
CA LEU A 98 8.88 -7.36 -12.72
C LEU A 98 7.41 -7.67 -12.49
N LEU A 99 7.10 -8.33 -11.39
CA LEU A 99 5.74 -8.56 -10.91
C LEU A 99 5.58 -7.95 -9.52
N THR A 100 4.90 -6.80 -9.44
CA THR A 100 4.55 -6.24 -8.12
C THR A 100 3.28 -6.89 -7.58
N PRO A 101 3.30 -7.44 -6.36
CA PRO A 101 2.09 -7.98 -5.74
C PRO A 101 1.09 -6.90 -5.35
N SER A 102 1.56 -5.72 -4.96
CA SER A 102 0.77 -4.71 -4.26
C SER A 102 1.05 -3.25 -4.65
N GLY A 103 1.89 -3.00 -5.65
CA GLY A 103 2.08 -1.65 -6.19
C GLY A 103 0.86 -1.19 -6.98
N THR A 104 0.00 -0.37 -6.37
CA THR A 104 -1.32 -0.02 -6.89
C THR A 104 -1.34 1.20 -7.81
N ALA A 105 -0.31 2.06 -7.78
CA ALA A 105 -0.22 3.21 -8.68
C ALA A 105 -0.13 2.77 -10.15
N GLU A 106 -0.75 3.53 -11.05
CA GLU A 106 -0.79 3.18 -12.49
C GLU A 106 0.61 3.09 -13.09
N ASP A 107 1.51 3.99 -12.69
CA ASP A 107 2.88 4.04 -13.21
C ASP A 107 3.74 2.83 -12.78
N CYS A 108 3.30 2.01 -11.82
CA CYS A 108 3.99 0.78 -11.45
C CYS A 108 4.15 -0.19 -12.64
N ILE A 109 3.21 -0.18 -13.58
CA ILE A 109 3.16 -1.11 -14.73
C ILE A 109 3.19 -0.37 -16.06
N LYS A 110 3.83 0.78 -16.11
CA LYS A 110 3.94 1.59 -17.33
C LYS A 110 4.86 0.95 -18.37
N ALA A 111 5.90 0.26 -17.92
CA ALA A 111 6.83 -0.46 -18.79
C ALA A 111 6.26 -1.82 -19.23
N ASP A 112 6.58 -2.25 -20.44
CA ASP A 112 6.07 -3.49 -21.05
C ASP A 112 6.49 -4.78 -20.31
N ASN A 113 7.52 -4.70 -19.48
CA ASN A 113 8.05 -5.80 -18.66
C ASN A 113 7.60 -5.75 -17.20
N ALA A 114 6.73 -4.82 -16.83
CA ALA A 114 6.20 -4.66 -15.48
C ALA A 114 4.72 -5.04 -15.42
N PHE A 115 4.38 -5.90 -14.46
CA PHE A 115 3.04 -6.43 -14.24
C PHE A 115 2.65 -6.31 -12.77
N ARG A 116 1.34 -6.41 -12.50
CA ARG A 116 0.79 -6.28 -11.17
C ARG A 116 -0.32 -7.32 -10.92
N VAL A 117 -0.49 -7.73 -9.67
CA VAL A 117 -1.55 -8.65 -9.24
C VAL A 117 -2.75 -7.91 -8.66
N CYS A 118 -2.52 -6.84 -7.88
CA CYS A 118 -3.56 -6.10 -7.18
C CYS A 118 -4.38 -5.16 -8.10
N PHE A 119 -5.42 -4.56 -7.55
CA PHE A 119 -6.18 -3.49 -8.20
C PHE A 119 -5.36 -2.18 -8.32
N SER A 120 -5.89 -1.18 -9.02
CA SER A 120 -5.24 0.11 -9.22
C SER A 120 -5.73 1.18 -8.23
N ASP A 121 -4.93 2.23 -8.02
CA ASP A 121 -5.34 3.40 -7.23
C ASP A 121 -6.60 4.09 -7.77
N PRO A 122 -6.75 4.32 -9.09
CA PRO A 122 -8.00 4.83 -9.63
C PRO A 122 -9.21 3.98 -9.30
N ALA A 123 -9.09 2.64 -9.41
CA ALA A 123 -10.18 1.74 -9.05
C ALA A 123 -10.48 1.81 -7.55
N GLN A 124 -9.44 1.76 -6.70
CA GLN A 124 -9.59 1.79 -5.25
C GLN A 124 -10.24 3.10 -4.76
N GLY A 125 -9.75 4.24 -5.23
CA GLY A 125 -10.28 5.54 -4.87
C GLY A 125 -11.72 5.75 -5.35
N ALA A 126 -12.01 5.43 -6.61
CA ALA A 126 -13.35 5.59 -7.18
C ALA A 126 -14.37 4.65 -6.50
N GLU A 127 -14.06 3.37 -6.34
CA GLU A 127 -14.99 2.43 -5.70
C GLU A 127 -15.23 2.76 -4.23
N SER A 128 -14.24 3.28 -3.50
CA SER A 128 -14.43 3.78 -2.14
C SER A 128 -15.43 4.93 -2.10
N ALA A 129 -15.32 5.92 -3.00
CA ALA A 129 -16.27 7.03 -3.07
C ALA A 129 -17.69 6.57 -3.40
N LYS A 130 -17.84 5.70 -4.40
CA LYS A 130 -19.14 5.11 -4.77
C LYS A 130 -19.77 4.35 -3.60
N TYR A 131 -18.99 3.52 -2.93
CA TYR A 131 -19.50 2.75 -1.80
C TYR A 131 -19.97 3.63 -0.65
N ILE A 132 -19.22 4.68 -0.30
CA ILE A 132 -19.62 5.67 0.71
C ILE A 132 -20.91 6.36 0.31
N ALA A 133 -21.04 6.79 -0.95
CA ALA A 133 -22.23 7.47 -1.46
C ALA A 133 -23.46 6.56 -1.47
N GLN A 134 -23.35 5.38 -2.05
CA GLN A 134 -24.45 4.42 -2.20
C GLN A 134 -24.99 3.93 -0.86
N ASN A 135 -24.10 3.73 0.11
CA ASN A 135 -24.48 3.26 1.45
C ASN A 135 -24.71 4.41 2.44
N LYS A 136 -24.62 5.66 2.00
CA LYS A 136 -24.86 6.86 2.84
C LYS A 136 -24.05 6.83 4.14
N LEU A 137 -22.78 6.44 4.04
CA LEU A 137 -21.92 6.23 5.21
C LEU A 137 -21.52 7.54 5.89
N GLY A 138 -21.47 8.64 5.17
CA GLY A 138 -21.20 9.97 5.67
C GLY A 138 -21.85 11.06 4.81
N SER A 139 -22.13 12.21 5.41
CA SER A 139 -22.71 13.39 4.74
C SER A 139 -21.67 14.48 4.51
N LYS A 140 -20.66 14.57 5.33
CA LYS A 140 -19.54 15.50 5.24
C LYS A 140 -18.24 14.71 5.38
N ILE A 141 -17.48 14.66 4.31
CA ILE A 141 -16.28 13.84 4.21
C ILE A 141 -15.05 14.69 4.50
N GLY A 142 -14.22 14.24 5.45
CA GLY A 142 -12.86 14.72 5.62
C GLY A 142 -11.87 13.74 5.00
N VAL A 143 -10.77 14.25 4.47
CA VAL A 143 -9.67 13.43 3.95
C VAL A 143 -8.38 13.86 4.61
N ILE A 144 -7.58 12.89 5.04
CA ILE A 144 -6.19 13.11 5.47
C ILE A 144 -5.31 12.17 4.66
N TYR A 145 -4.32 12.70 3.94
CA TYR A 145 -3.48 11.95 3.03
C TYR A 145 -2.03 12.41 3.05
N ASP A 146 -1.13 11.55 2.60
CA ASP A 146 0.29 11.86 2.43
C ASP A 146 0.54 12.42 1.02
N SER A 147 0.80 13.72 0.91
CA SER A 147 1.07 14.36 -0.38
C SER A 147 2.46 14.05 -0.95
N SER A 148 3.34 13.49 -0.14
CA SER A 148 4.69 13.06 -0.55
C SER A 148 4.74 11.61 -1.04
N ASP A 149 3.66 10.85 -0.86
CA ASP A 149 3.57 9.45 -1.26
C ASP A 149 2.69 9.28 -2.52
N THR A 150 3.22 8.60 -3.52
CA THR A 150 2.54 8.38 -4.81
C THR A 150 1.25 7.59 -4.65
N TYR A 151 1.25 6.55 -3.80
CA TYR A 151 0.06 5.76 -3.50
C TYR A 151 -1.03 6.63 -2.87
N SER A 152 -0.73 7.29 -1.78
CA SER A 152 -1.68 8.08 -1.00
C SER A 152 -2.31 9.21 -1.81
N SER A 153 -1.50 9.99 -2.52
CA SER A 153 -1.97 11.09 -3.36
C SER A 153 -2.75 10.60 -4.58
N GLY A 154 -2.38 9.46 -5.17
CA GLY A 154 -3.08 8.86 -6.30
C GLY A 154 -4.48 8.36 -5.93
N VAL A 155 -4.60 7.65 -4.81
CA VAL A 155 -5.91 7.20 -4.30
C VAL A 155 -6.79 8.39 -3.94
N TYR A 156 -6.24 9.40 -3.24
CA TYR A 156 -6.99 10.61 -2.90
C TYR A 156 -7.53 11.31 -4.15
N LYS A 157 -6.69 11.48 -5.17
CA LYS A 157 -7.13 12.12 -6.42
C LYS A 157 -8.31 11.39 -7.05
N ALA A 158 -8.22 10.08 -7.19
CA ALA A 158 -9.29 9.26 -7.76
C ALA A 158 -10.57 9.30 -6.90
N PHE A 159 -10.42 9.27 -5.58
CA PHE A 159 -11.53 9.44 -4.64
C PHE A 159 -12.22 10.79 -4.82
N ALA A 160 -11.46 11.88 -4.85
CA ALA A 160 -12.01 13.24 -4.99
C ALA A 160 -12.71 13.45 -6.34
N ASP A 161 -12.14 12.92 -7.42
CA ASP A 161 -12.73 12.99 -8.75
C ASP A 161 -14.08 12.25 -8.81
N GLU A 162 -14.19 11.08 -8.19
CA GLU A 162 -15.44 10.31 -8.14
C GLU A 162 -16.45 10.89 -7.15
N ALA A 163 -15.98 11.31 -5.97
CA ALA A 163 -16.82 11.98 -4.96
C ALA A 163 -17.58 13.18 -5.56
N LYS A 164 -16.92 13.94 -6.43
CA LYS A 164 -17.54 15.06 -7.14
C LYS A 164 -18.65 14.62 -8.08
N LYS A 165 -18.50 13.48 -8.76
CA LYS A 165 -19.53 12.91 -9.64
C LYS A 165 -20.72 12.37 -8.86
N ASP A 166 -20.44 11.72 -7.74
CA ASP A 166 -21.44 11.07 -6.89
C ASP A 166 -22.10 12.04 -5.90
N GLY A 167 -21.71 13.31 -5.91
CA GLY A 167 -22.28 14.34 -5.04
C GLY A 167 -21.87 14.21 -3.58
N LEU A 168 -20.76 13.54 -3.28
CA LEU A 168 -20.18 13.52 -1.93
C LEU A 168 -19.60 14.89 -1.59
N ASN A 169 -19.88 15.36 -0.38
CA ASN A 169 -19.40 16.65 0.10
C ASN A 169 -18.07 16.49 0.86
N ILE A 170 -16.95 16.72 0.20
CA ILE A 170 -15.63 16.79 0.85
C ILE A 170 -15.50 18.18 1.47
N VAL A 171 -15.61 18.26 2.79
CA VAL A 171 -15.55 19.53 3.55
C VAL A 171 -14.15 19.88 4.01
N SER A 172 -13.23 18.92 4.05
CA SER A 172 -11.83 19.09 4.46
C SER A 172 -10.97 18.07 3.73
N ALA A 173 -9.85 18.52 3.18
CA ALA A 173 -8.84 17.63 2.58
C ALA A 173 -7.47 18.15 2.97
N GLU A 174 -6.83 17.48 3.91
CA GLU A 174 -5.62 17.95 4.56
C GLU A 174 -4.46 16.98 4.31
N ALA A 175 -3.33 17.54 3.92
CA ALA A 175 -2.13 16.76 3.64
C ALA A 175 -1.18 16.75 4.83
N PHE A 176 -0.39 15.70 4.91
CA PHE A 176 0.88 15.64 5.61
C PHE A 176 1.99 15.19 4.64
N THR A 177 3.23 15.19 5.09
CA THR A 177 4.38 14.76 4.30
C THR A 177 5.26 13.81 5.09
N ALA A 178 6.27 13.21 4.43
CA ALA A 178 7.23 12.31 5.05
C ALA A 178 7.90 12.89 6.32
N ASP A 179 8.03 14.21 6.41
CA ASP A 179 8.68 14.89 7.54
C ASP A 179 7.73 15.18 8.71
N SER A 180 6.43 14.87 8.60
CA SER A 180 5.40 15.21 9.59
C SER A 180 4.39 14.07 9.81
N LYS A 181 4.88 12.87 10.12
CA LYS A 181 4.11 11.63 10.25
C LYS A 181 3.73 11.23 11.67
N THR A 182 3.83 12.11 12.64
CA THR A 182 3.58 11.77 14.04
C THR A 182 2.54 12.62 14.72
N ASP A 183 2.37 13.88 14.32
CA ASP A 183 1.37 14.79 14.85
C ASP A 183 0.43 15.24 13.73
N PHE A 184 -0.82 14.85 13.86
CA PHE A 184 -1.91 15.14 12.92
C PHE A 184 -2.97 16.07 13.50
N SER A 185 -2.66 16.72 14.63
CA SER A 185 -3.62 17.57 15.35
C SER A 185 -4.21 18.70 14.50
N SER A 186 -3.39 19.29 13.62
CA SER A 186 -3.86 20.33 12.69
C SER A 186 -4.85 19.79 11.68
N GLN A 187 -4.54 18.67 11.02
CA GLN A 187 -5.40 18.03 10.02
C GLN A 187 -6.71 17.55 10.66
N ILE A 188 -6.63 16.93 11.83
CA ILE A 188 -7.78 16.45 12.60
C ILE A 188 -8.65 17.63 13.06
N GLY A 189 -8.03 18.70 13.55
CA GLY A 189 -8.74 19.91 13.98
C GLY A 189 -9.55 20.52 12.86
N LYS A 190 -8.98 20.67 11.66
CA LYS A 190 -9.67 21.21 10.49
C LYS A 190 -10.83 20.33 10.06
N ALA A 191 -10.67 19.03 10.04
CA ALA A 191 -11.75 18.08 9.71
C ALA A 191 -12.90 18.17 10.74
N LYS A 192 -12.58 18.22 12.02
CA LYS A 192 -13.54 18.37 13.12
C LYS A 192 -14.28 19.70 13.01
N ASP A 193 -13.58 20.80 12.82
CA ASP A 193 -14.18 22.15 12.71
C ASP A 193 -15.08 22.29 11.47
N ALA A 194 -14.74 21.60 10.38
CA ALA A 194 -15.58 21.50 9.18
C ALA A 194 -16.80 20.60 9.37
N GLY A 195 -16.89 19.86 10.48
CA GLY A 195 -17.99 18.95 10.79
C GLY A 195 -17.97 17.66 10.01
N ALA A 196 -16.80 17.17 9.60
CA ALA A 196 -16.70 15.90 8.90
C ALA A 196 -17.16 14.75 9.80
N ASP A 197 -18.11 13.96 9.32
CA ASP A 197 -18.69 12.80 10.01
C ASP A 197 -18.08 11.46 9.56
N LEU A 198 -17.28 11.50 8.49
CA LEU A 198 -16.46 10.40 8.00
C LEU A 198 -15.09 10.93 7.59
N LEU A 199 -14.03 10.26 8.03
CA LEU A 199 -12.67 10.47 7.55
C LEU A 199 -12.28 9.37 6.57
N PHE A 200 -11.95 9.76 5.35
CA PHE A 200 -11.32 8.91 4.36
C PHE A 200 -9.80 9.02 4.50
N LEU A 201 -9.14 7.89 4.72
CA LEU A 201 -7.71 7.79 5.05
C LEU A 201 -6.98 6.90 4.04
N PRO A 202 -6.61 7.41 2.85
CA PRO A 202 -5.82 6.68 1.86
C PRO A 202 -4.33 6.70 2.24
N ILE A 203 -4.00 6.07 3.35
CA ILE A 203 -2.67 6.09 3.98
C ILE A 203 -2.32 4.71 4.53
N TYR A 204 -1.06 4.53 4.93
CA TYR A 204 -0.62 3.28 5.54
C TYR A 204 -1.04 3.15 7.01
N TYR A 205 -1.07 1.92 7.49
CA TYR A 205 -1.61 1.54 8.79
C TYR A 205 -0.90 2.22 9.98
N GLN A 206 0.39 2.53 9.88
CA GLN A 206 1.13 3.16 10.98
C GLN A 206 0.60 4.56 11.26
N GLU A 207 0.52 5.42 10.24
CA GLU A 207 -0.02 6.78 10.35
C GLU A 207 -1.51 6.76 10.68
N ALA A 208 -2.25 5.82 10.09
CA ALA A 208 -3.68 5.65 10.39
C ALA A 208 -3.92 5.34 11.87
N SER A 209 -3.11 4.48 12.49
CA SER A 209 -3.21 4.16 13.92
C SER A 209 -3.04 5.40 14.81
N LEU A 210 -2.10 6.27 14.45
CA LEU A 210 -1.87 7.53 15.15
C LEU A 210 -3.05 8.50 14.97
N ILE A 211 -3.61 8.59 13.77
CA ILE A 211 -4.77 9.45 13.50
C ILE A 211 -5.98 8.98 14.30
N LEU A 212 -6.26 7.68 14.36
CA LEU A 212 -7.36 7.15 15.17
C LEU A 212 -7.19 7.50 16.65
N GLN A 213 -5.98 7.33 17.19
CA GLN A 213 -5.69 7.70 18.58
C GLN A 213 -5.84 9.20 18.82
N GLN A 214 -5.31 10.04 17.95
CA GLN A 214 -5.38 11.50 18.08
C GLN A 214 -6.80 12.04 17.88
N CYS A 215 -7.64 11.40 17.09
CA CYS A 215 -9.08 11.71 17.02
C CYS A 215 -9.76 11.45 18.38
N LYS A 216 -9.48 10.30 19.03
CA LYS A 216 -9.98 10.02 20.38
C LYS A 216 -9.53 11.08 21.38
N ASP A 217 -8.26 11.44 21.37
CA ASP A 217 -7.68 12.44 22.28
C ASP A 217 -8.32 13.83 22.07
N ALA A 218 -8.68 14.16 20.83
CA ALA A 218 -9.40 15.38 20.47
C ALA A 218 -10.92 15.31 20.72
N SER A 219 -11.44 14.24 21.31
CA SER A 219 -12.89 14.01 21.47
C SER A 219 -13.64 14.14 20.15
N TYR A 220 -13.09 13.54 19.09
CA TYR A 220 -13.64 13.52 17.74
C TYR A 220 -13.81 12.07 17.28
N ALA A 221 -15.03 11.68 17.00
CA ALA A 221 -15.41 10.30 16.71
C ALA A 221 -16.14 10.18 15.36
N PRO A 222 -15.48 10.50 14.22
CA PRO A 222 -16.04 10.26 12.91
C PRO A 222 -16.04 8.76 12.59
N LYS A 223 -16.75 8.36 11.55
CA LYS A 223 -16.49 7.06 10.91
C LYS A 223 -15.14 7.09 10.21
N PHE A 224 -14.46 5.97 10.15
CA PHE A 224 -13.19 5.84 9.44
C PHE A 224 -13.33 4.90 8.25
N PHE A 225 -12.82 5.31 7.11
CA PHE A 225 -12.78 4.52 5.90
C PHE A 225 -11.38 4.59 5.29
N GLY A 226 -10.74 3.45 5.16
CA GLY A 226 -9.39 3.33 4.62
C GLY A 226 -9.32 2.56 3.32
N CYS A 227 -8.09 2.37 2.88
CA CYS A 227 -7.73 1.64 1.68
C CYS A 227 -6.86 0.43 2.05
N ASP A 228 -6.32 -0.27 1.07
CA ASP A 228 -5.48 -1.45 1.29
C ASP A 228 -4.27 -1.16 2.20
N GLY A 229 -3.73 0.05 2.13
CA GLY A 229 -2.64 0.50 3.01
C GLY A 229 -2.97 0.52 4.51
N MET A 230 -4.25 0.50 4.88
CA MET A 230 -4.68 0.43 6.28
C MET A 230 -4.81 -1.01 6.80
N ASP A 231 -4.83 -2.00 5.92
CA ASP A 231 -4.82 -3.40 6.33
C ASP A 231 -3.55 -3.71 7.14
N GLY A 232 -3.70 -4.36 8.27
CA GLY A 232 -2.62 -4.55 9.23
C GLY A 232 -2.61 -3.56 10.40
N ILE A 233 -3.53 -2.60 10.48
CA ILE A 233 -3.61 -1.64 11.60
C ILE A 233 -3.69 -2.34 12.97
N LEU A 234 -4.33 -3.51 13.04
CA LEU A 234 -4.43 -4.29 14.28
C LEU A 234 -3.10 -4.91 14.72
N THR A 235 -2.07 -4.89 13.87
CA THR A 235 -0.73 -5.41 14.19
C THR A 235 0.21 -4.34 14.71
N VAL A 236 -0.21 -3.08 14.74
CA VAL A 236 0.62 -1.96 15.24
C VAL A 236 0.85 -2.13 16.73
N GLU A 237 2.12 -2.07 17.13
CA GLU A 237 2.52 -2.20 18.53
C GLU A 237 1.88 -1.11 19.40
N ASN A 238 1.34 -1.50 20.55
CA ASN A 238 0.66 -0.63 21.51
C ASN A 238 -0.59 0.10 20.96
N PHE A 239 -1.12 -0.31 19.82
CA PHE A 239 -2.37 0.26 19.30
C PHE A 239 -3.58 -0.27 20.08
N ASP A 240 -4.44 0.64 20.53
CA ASP A 240 -5.74 0.27 21.12
C ASP A 240 -6.68 -0.22 20.01
N GLN A 241 -6.77 -1.54 19.85
CA GLN A 241 -7.56 -2.18 18.79
C GLN A 241 -9.05 -1.80 18.86
N SER A 242 -9.56 -1.38 20.03
CA SER A 242 -10.94 -0.93 20.15
C SER A 242 -11.25 0.32 19.30
N LEU A 243 -10.23 1.11 18.97
CA LEU A 243 -10.36 2.28 18.08
C LEU A 243 -10.70 1.89 16.63
N ALA A 244 -10.42 0.66 16.24
CA ALA A 244 -10.76 0.13 14.91
C ALA A 244 -12.19 -0.46 14.84
N ASN A 245 -12.96 -0.41 15.92
CA ASN A 245 -14.34 -0.87 15.88
C ASN A 245 -15.18 -0.04 14.90
N GLY A 246 -15.77 -0.70 13.92
CA GLY A 246 -16.57 -0.04 12.88
C GLY A 246 -15.74 0.60 11.76
N LEU A 247 -14.43 0.47 11.79
CA LEU A 247 -13.56 0.88 10.68
C LEU A 247 -13.85 0.03 9.45
N MET A 248 -13.94 0.68 8.31
CA MET A 248 -14.12 0.06 7.00
C MET A 248 -12.88 0.31 6.16
N LEU A 249 -12.52 -0.62 5.32
CA LEU A 249 -11.44 -0.45 4.37
C LEU A 249 -11.69 -1.22 3.07
N MET A 250 -11.15 -0.69 1.98
CA MET A 250 -11.04 -1.40 0.71
C MET A 250 -9.80 -2.30 0.76
N THR A 251 -9.95 -3.56 0.43
CA THR A 251 -8.85 -4.52 0.37
C THR A 251 -9.01 -5.43 -0.85
N PRO A 252 -7.92 -5.85 -1.51
CA PRO A 252 -8.00 -6.75 -2.67
C PRO A 252 -8.37 -8.19 -2.29
N TYR A 253 -8.22 -8.55 -1.02
CA TYR A 253 -8.48 -9.91 -0.54
C TYR A 253 -8.95 -9.90 0.92
N SER A 254 -9.93 -10.75 1.21
CA SER A 254 -10.30 -11.12 2.58
C SER A 254 -10.55 -12.63 2.63
N PRO A 255 -9.98 -13.36 3.59
CA PRO A 255 -10.24 -14.80 3.74
C PRO A 255 -11.71 -15.12 4.07
N ASP A 256 -12.43 -14.14 4.60
CA ASP A 256 -13.84 -14.27 4.99
C ASP A 256 -14.81 -13.76 3.91
N ALA A 257 -14.31 -13.26 2.78
CA ALA A 257 -15.13 -12.83 1.68
C ALA A 257 -15.71 -14.06 0.95
N SER A 258 -17.04 -14.14 0.88
CA SER A 258 -17.78 -15.18 0.15
C SER A 258 -17.95 -14.82 -1.32
#